data_914d9062859a7abdac7834d71c38192e
#
_entry.id   914d9062859a7abdac7834d71c38192e
#
_cell.length_a   1.000
_cell.length_b   1.000
_cell.length_c   1.000
_cell.angle_alpha   90.00
_cell.angle_beta   90.00
_cell.angle_gamma   90.00
#
_symmetry.space_group_name_H-M   'P 1'
#
loop_
_entity.id
_entity.type
_entity.pdbx_description
1 polymer ?
#
loop_
_entity_poly.entity_id
_entity_poly.type
_entity_poly.pdbx_seq_one_letter_code
_entity_poly.pdbx_strand_id
1 'polypeptide(L)'
;IHSMKFGINRLIHENSLNNIKLDTYEYNNIGIIDDVLKEKIESSDYIIVASLSSNANHLKPGAWNRDLPRSVIDYGNKLNKDTVLISLRNPYDLAAYDNAKAQVVAYGFKGMDPTEGDTLFPTKSSGPNIPASMGVVFGAVEPKGKLPVDIPSLNNDGTMNTEVNY
;
A
#
# COMPACT_ATOMS: atom_id res chain seq x y z
N ILE A 1 5.71 -4.33 -6.16
CA ILE A 1 6.36 -3.00 -6.28
C ILE A 1 6.42 -2.49 -7.72
N HIS A 2 6.64 -3.35 -8.74
CA HIS A 2 6.78 -2.92 -10.14
C HIS A 2 5.56 -2.14 -10.64
N SER A 3 4.34 -2.63 -10.41
CA SER A 3 3.12 -1.95 -10.84
C SER A 3 2.90 -0.59 -10.17
N MET A 4 3.34 -0.43 -8.92
CA MET A 4 3.30 0.87 -8.23
C MET A 4 4.31 1.84 -8.84
N LYS A 5 5.56 1.39 -9.06
CA LYS A 5 6.58 2.19 -9.76
C LYS A 5 6.12 2.62 -11.15
N PHE A 6 5.49 1.70 -11.90
CA PHE A 6 4.92 1.99 -13.21
C PHE A 6 3.89 3.13 -13.11
N GLY A 7 2.93 3.02 -12.18
CA GLY A 7 1.91 4.05 -11.98
C GLY A 7 2.50 5.42 -11.63
N ILE A 8 3.49 5.46 -10.74
CA ILE A 8 4.16 6.71 -10.35
C ILE A 8 4.96 7.31 -11.53
N ASN A 9 5.76 6.50 -12.22
CA ASN A 9 6.55 6.95 -13.36
C ASN A 9 5.66 7.50 -14.48
N ARG A 10 4.50 6.87 -14.70
CA ARG A 10 3.50 7.36 -15.65
C ARG A 10 2.98 8.74 -15.27
N LEU A 11 2.63 8.95 -13.99
CA LEU A 11 2.18 10.27 -13.51
C LEU A 11 3.27 11.34 -13.66
N ILE A 12 4.54 10.99 -13.44
CA ILE A 12 5.68 11.88 -13.66
C ILE A 12 5.77 12.23 -15.17
N HIS A 13 5.69 11.23 -16.03
CA HIS A 13 5.76 11.44 -17.49
C HIS A 13 4.61 12.29 -18.03
N GLU A 14 3.41 12.09 -17.52
CA GLU A 14 2.22 12.88 -17.87
C GLU A 14 2.22 14.30 -17.25
N ASN A 15 3.31 14.71 -16.59
CA ASN A 15 3.46 15.97 -15.86
C ASN A 15 2.41 16.18 -14.74
N SER A 16 1.79 15.10 -14.27
CA SER A 16 0.88 15.13 -13.12
C SER A 16 1.63 15.17 -11.80
N LEU A 17 2.90 14.77 -11.80
CA LEU A 17 3.82 14.84 -10.65
C LEU A 17 5.14 15.45 -11.07
N ASN A 18 5.61 16.44 -10.31
CA ASN A 18 6.90 17.10 -10.56
C ASN A 18 7.79 17.00 -9.32
N ASN A 19 9.10 16.89 -9.54
CA ASN A 19 10.11 16.88 -8.48
C ASN A 19 9.98 15.73 -7.47
N ILE A 20 9.48 14.58 -7.91
CA ILE A 20 9.39 13.38 -7.07
C ILE A 20 10.68 12.55 -7.24
N LYS A 21 11.36 12.28 -6.12
CA LYS A 21 12.39 11.26 -6.04
C LYS A 21 11.75 10.01 -5.44
N LEU A 22 11.66 8.95 -6.24
CA LEU A 22 11.10 7.68 -5.80
C LEU A 22 12.21 6.79 -5.25
N ASP A 23 12.13 6.44 -3.98
CA ASP A 23 12.90 5.38 -3.37
C ASP A 23 12.01 4.18 -3.04
N THR A 24 12.56 2.98 -3.04
CA THR A 24 11.77 1.76 -2.84
C THR A 24 12.48 0.76 -1.95
N TYR A 25 11.68 -0.02 -1.23
CA TYR A 25 12.14 -1.14 -0.41
C TYR A 25 11.20 -2.32 -0.63
N GLU A 26 11.75 -3.47 -0.99
CA GLU A 26 11.01 -4.72 -1.11
C GLU A 26 11.31 -5.61 0.09
N TYR A 27 10.28 -6.16 0.70
CA TYR A 27 10.42 -7.01 1.89
C TYR A 27 9.77 -8.37 1.70
N ASN A 28 10.38 -9.38 2.29
CA ASN A 28 9.89 -10.75 2.33
C ASN A 28 10.43 -11.45 3.57
N ASN A 29 9.54 -12.06 4.36
CA ASN A 29 9.88 -12.75 5.62
C ASN A 29 10.63 -11.90 6.66
N ILE A 30 10.50 -10.58 6.60
CA ILE A 30 11.12 -9.64 7.54
C ILE A 30 9.99 -8.95 8.32
N GLY A 31 9.96 -9.12 9.63
CA GLY A 31 8.93 -8.55 10.52
C GLY A 31 9.35 -7.26 11.23
N ILE A 32 10.59 -6.81 11.03
CA ILE A 32 11.18 -5.65 11.72
C ILE A 32 11.78 -4.66 10.73
N ILE A 33 11.87 -3.41 11.13
CA ILE A 33 12.56 -2.36 10.36
C ILE A 33 14.07 -2.56 10.55
N ASP A 34 14.78 -2.82 9.45
CA ASP A 34 16.24 -2.83 9.42
C ASP A 34 16.82 -1.42 9.22
N ASP A 35 18.14 -1.29 9.34
CA ASP A 35 18.80 0.02 9.24
C ASP A 35 18.62 0.66 7.86
N VAL A 36 18.57 -0.12 6.78
CA VAL A 36 18.37 0.37 5.41
C VAL A 36 16.97 0.95 5.26
N LEU A 37 15.95 0.21 5.72
CA LEU A 37 14.56 0.68 5.68
C LEU A 37 14.36 1.90 6.57
N LYS A 38 15.01 1.92 7.74
CA LYS A 38 14.97 3.05 8.66
C LYS A 38 15.50 4.33 8.01
N GLU A 39 16.67 4.27 7.38
CA GLU A 39 17.26 5.41 6.67
C GLU A 39 16.33 5.91 5.55
N LYS A 40 15.72 5.00 4.78
CA LYS A 40 14.75 5.35 3.74
C LYS A 40 13.52 6.05 4.30
N ILE A 41 12.98 5.57 5.41
CA ILE A 41 11.85 6.21 6.09
C ILE A 41 12.24 7.61 6.57
N GLU A 42 13.40 7.76 7.21
CA GLU A 42 13.86 9.03 7.75
C GLU A 42 14.09 10.08 6.67
N SER A 43 14.61 9.68 5.51
CA SER A 43 14.90 10.56 4.38
C SER A 43 13.71 10.86 3.47
N SER A 44 12.56 10.18 3.65
CA SER A 44 11.36 10.38 2.83
C SER A 44 10.44 11.43 3.40
N ASP A 45 9.72 12.16 2.55
CA ASP A 45 8.64 13.08 2.94
C ASP A 45 7.30 12.32 3.09
N TYR A 46 7.04 11.37 2.19
CA TYR A 46 5.83 10.55 2.14
C TYR A 46 6.18 9.07 2.15
N ILE A 47 5.35 8.27 2.77
CA ILE A 47 5.54 6.82 2.88
C ILE A 47 4.30 6.12 2.34
N ILE A 48 4.48 5.33 1.28
CA ILE A 48 3.44 4.50 0.71
C ILE A 48 3.77 3.05 1.03
N VAL A 49 2.92 2.41 1.80
CA VAL A 49 3.06 1.02 2.22
C VAL A 49 2.07 0.16 1.45
N ALA A 50 2.54 -0.87 0.78
CA ALA A 50 1.68 -1.85 0.13
C ALA A 50 1.50 -3.07 1.02
N SER A 51 0.26 -3.52 1.19
CA SER A 51 -0.07 -4.76 1.88
C SER A 51 -0.65 -5.78 0.89
N LEU A 52 -0.25 -7.04 1.07
CA LEU A 52 -0.76 -8.16 0.31
C LEU A 52 -1.01 -9.33 1.26
N SER A 53 -2.24 -9.50 1.70
CA SER A 53 -2.64 -10.69 2.43
C SER A 53 -3.42 -11.67 1.55
N SER A 54 -3.07 -12.94 1.65
CA SER A 54 -3.74 -14.02 0.94
C SER A 54 -4.76 -14.77 1.80
N ASN A 55 -4.64 -14.63 3.11
CA ASN A 55 -5.51 -15.26 4.10
C ASN A 55 -5.42 -14.53 5.46
N ALA A 56 -6.33 -14.84 6.37
CA ALA A 56 -6.41 -14.20 7.68
C ALA A 56 -5.17 -14.38 8.56
N ASN A 57 -4.37 -15.45 8.37
CA ASN A 57 -3.15 -15.65 9.17
C ASN A 57 -2.07 -14.60 8.85
N HIS A 58 -2.09 -14.02 7.65
CA HIS A 58 -1.18 -12.93 7.27
C HIS A 58 -1.45 -11.63 8.05
N LEU A 59 -2.63 -11.51 8.64
CA LEU A 59 -3.06 -10.32 9.39
C LEU A 59 -3.00 -10.50 10.91
N LYS A 60 -2.54 -11.67 11.38
CA LYS A 60 -2.35 -11.91 12.81
C LYS A 60 -1.09 -11.22 13.33
N PRO A 61 -1.09 -10.80 14.61
CA PRO A 61 0.13 -10.38 15.28
C PRO A 61 1.22 -11.46 15.19
N GLY A 62 2.46 -11.05 14.95
CA GLY A 62 3.59 -11.95 14.71
C GLY A 62 3.79 -12.36 13.26
N ALA A 63 2.82 -12.10 12.37
CA ALA A 63 3.01 -12.34 10.94
C ALA A 63 3.78 -11.17 10.30
N TRP A 64 4.89 -11.44 9.64
CA TRP A 64 5.72 -10.42 8.99
C TRP A 64 4.94 -9.58 7.96
N ASN A 65 3.97 -10.18 7.27
CA ASN A 65 3.09 -9.50 6.32
C ASN A 65 2.33 -8.33 6.95
N ARG A 66 2.01 -8.44 8.23
CA ARG A 66 1.34 -7.44 9.04
C ARG A 66 2.32 -6.55 9.80
N ASP A 67 3.25 -7.17 10.50
CA ASP A 67 4.02 -6.47 11.52
C ASP A 67 5.01 -5.48 10.91
N LEU A 68 5.66 -5.79 9.78
CA LEU A 68 6.55 -4.83 9.15
C LEU A 68 5.79 -3.63 8.57
N PRO A 69 4.75 -3.79 7.72
CA PRO A 69 3.98 -2.65 7.23
C PRO A 69 3.43 -1.77 8.36
N ARG A 70 2.90 -2.37 9.42
CA ARG A 70 2.39 -1.64 10.58
C ARG A 70 3.50 -0.85 11.29
N SER A 71 4.65 -1.48 11.51
CA SER A 71 5.81 -0.82 12.13
C SER A 71 6.33 0.35 11.29
N VAL A 72 6.34 0.21 9.96
CA VAL A 72 6.71 1.30 9.03
C VAL A 72 5.76 2.48 9.17
N ILE A 73 4.46 2.22 9.20
CA ILE A 73 3.44 3.24 9.39
C ILE A 73 3.61 3.93 10.76
N ASP A 74 3.76 3.15 11.84
CA ASP A 74 3.96 3.68 13.19
C ASP A 74 5.22 4.54 13.27
N TYR A 75 6.30 4.10 12.65
CA TYR A 75 7.56 4.85 12.66
C TYR A 75 7.45 6.14 11.84
N GLY A 76 6.83 6.08 10.66
CA GLY A 76 6.55 7.27 9.86
C GLY A 76 5.68 8.29 10.60
N ASN A 77 4.64 7.81 11.27
CA ASN A 77 3.76 8.66 12.10
C ASN A 77 4.51 9.33 13.26
N LYS A 78 5.42 8.62 13.95
CA LYS A 78 6.28 9.19 14.99
C LYS A 78 7.19 10.29 14.46
N LEU A 79 7.60 10.21 13.21
CA LEU A 79 8.39 11.24 12.52
C LEU A 79 7.51 12.33 11.89
N ASN A 80 6.20 12.31 12.15
CA ASN A 80 5.21 13.23 11.58
C ASN A 80 5.14 13.23 10.04
N LYS A 81 5.44 12.09 9.42
CA LYS A 81 5.36 11.92 7.97
C LYS A 81 3.95 11.50 7.54
N ASP A 82 3.63 11.76 6.29
CA ASP A 82 2.37 11.27 5.72
C ASP A 82 2.52 9.81 5.31
N THR A 83 1.63 8.97 5.83
CA THR A 83 1.63 7.54 5.61
C THR A 83 0.35 7.11 4.91
N VAL A 84 0.49 6.37 3.82
CA VAL A 84 -0.62 5.82 3.03
C VAL A 84 -0.48 4.32 2.94
N LEU A 85 -1.52 3.60 3.29
CA LEU A 85 -1.60 2.16 3.04
C LEU A 85 -2.34 1.89 1.74
N ILE A 86 -1.80 0.99 0.92
CA ILE A 86 -2.48 0.44 -0.24
C ILE A 86 -2.68 -1.05 -0.02
N SER A 87 -3.91 -1.48 0.18
CA SER A 87 -4.24 -2.88 0.12
C SER A 87 -4.36 -3.33 -1.34
N LEU A 88 -3.47 -4.24 -1.75
CA LEU A 88 -3.38 -4.66 -3.13
C LEU A 88 -4.49 -5.63 -3.53
N ARG A 89 -5.04 -6.41 -2.59
CA ARG A 89 -5.94 -7.52 -2.90
C ARG A 89 -7.28 -7.46 -2.19
N ASN A 90 -7.27 -7.45 -0.87
CA ASN A 90 -8.44 -7.62 -0.03
C ASN A 90 -8.72 -6.38 0.81
N PRO A 91 -9.96 -5.91 0.90
CA PRO A 91 -10.30 -4.75 1.74
C PRO A 91 -10.06 -5.02 3.23
N TYR A 92 -10.10 -6.27 3.66
CA TYR A 92 -9.93 -6.65 5.07
C TYR A 92 -8.53 -6.37 5.62
N ASP A 93 -7.52 -6.20 4.73
CA ASP A 93 -6.19 -5.75 5.13
C ASP A 93 -6.25 -4.41 5.88
N LEU A 94 -7.21 -3.55 5.53
CA LEU A 94 -7.35 -2.22 6.14
C LEU A 94 -7.53 -2.29 7.66
N ALA A 95 -8.21 -3.32 8.17
CA ALA A 95 -8.40 -3.51 9.61
C ALA A 95 -7.08 -3.62 10.38
N ALA A 96 -6.07 -4.25 9.78
CA ALA A 96 -4.77 -4.45 10.41
C ALA A 96 -3.89 -3.18 10.44
N TYR A 97 -4.30 -2.12 9.74
CA TYR A 97 -3.50 -0.91 9.53
C TYR A 97 -4.30 0.37 9.81
N ASP A 98 -5.11 0.33 10.85
CA ASP A 98 -5.90 1.47 11.36
C ASP A 98 -5.06 2.69 11.74
N ASN A 99 -3.75 2.50 11.88
CA ASN A 99 -2.76 3.53 12.17
C ASN A 99 -2.30 4.33 10.93
N ALA A 100 -2.63 3.93 9.69
CA ALA A 100 -2.30 4.70 8.50
C ALA A 100 -3.16 5.96 8.39
N LYS A 101 -2.55 7.10 8.01
CA LYS A 101 -3.27 8.38 7.83
C LYS A 101 -4.27 8.34 6.69
N ALA A 102 -4.01 7.54 5.66
CA ALA A 102 -4.92 7.28 4.55
C ALA A 102 -4.82 5.83 4.09
N GLN A 103 -5.91 5.30 3.57
CA GLN A 103 -6.00 3.92 3.12
C GLN A 103 -6.69 3.83 1.76
N VAL A 104 -6.14 3.02 0.86
CA VAL A 104 -6.67 2.74 -0.48
C VAL A 104 -6.75 1.25 -0.71
N VAL A 105 -7.83 0.77 -1.33
CA VAL A 105 -7.97 -0.62 -1.78
C VAL A 105 -7.88 -0.66 -3.31
N ALA A 106 -6.89 -1.35 -3.84
CA ALA A 106 -6.68 -1.42 -5.27
C ALA A 106 -7.48 -2.54 -5.96
N TYR A 107 -7.85 -3.62 -5.24
CA TYR A 107 -8.53 -4.80 -5.80
C TYR A 107 -7.82 -5.41 -7.04
N GLY A 108 -6.50 -5.30 -7.11
CA GLY A 108 -5.77 -5.44 -8.36
C GLY A 108 -4.63 -6.44 -8.37
N PHE A 109 -4.74 -7.53 -7.64
CA PHE A 109 -3.64 -8.49 -7.54
C PHE A 109 -3.34 -9.25 -8.85
N LYS A 110 -4.33 -9.47 -9.70
CA LYS A 110 -4.17 -10.18 -10.99
C LYS A 110 -4.83 -9.41 -12.13
N GLY A 111 -4.25 -9.53 -13.29
CA GLY A 111 -4.71 -8.89 -14.52
C GLY A 111 -3.54 -8.27 -15.27
N MET A 112 -3.77 -7.86 -16.49
CA MET A 112 -2.79 -7.13 -17.31
C MET A 112 -3.14 -5.65 -17.33
N ASP A 113 -2.13 -4.80 -17.19
CA ASP A 113 -2.26 -3.40 -17.58
C ASP A 113 -2.25 -3.33 -19.11
N PRO A 114 -3.26 -2.75 -19.75
CA PRO A 114 -3.30 -2.64 -21.20
C PRO A 114 -2.17 -1.77 -21.78
N THR A 115 -1.48 -1.00 -20.93
CA THR A 115 -0.29 -0.23 -21.29
C THR A 115 1.00 -1.00 -21.02
N GLU A 116 0.93 -2.23 -20.54
CA GLU A 116 2.09 -3.09 -20.36
C GLU A 116 2.74 -3.38 -21.72
N GLY A 117 4.01 -3.10 -21.83
CA GLY A 117 4.73 -3.16 -23.11
C GLY A 117 4.95 -1.81 -23.76
N ASP A 118 4.51 -0.72 -23.14
CA ASP A 118 4.96 0.61 -23.51
C ASP A 118 6.50 0.69 -23.41
N THR A 119 7.13 1.11 -24.48
CA THR A 119 8.59 1.24 -24.55
C THR A 119 9.17 2.24 -23.56
N LEU A 120 8.36 3.20 -23.13
CA LEU A 120 8.75 4.21 -22.13
C LEU A 120 8.78 3.63 -20.71
N PHE A 121 7.96 2.63 -20.44
CA PHE A 121 7.83 2.01 -19.12
C PHE A 121 7.78 0.48 -19.23
N PRO A 122 8.89 -0.17 -19.59
CA PRO A 122 8.95 -1.61 -19.85
C PRO A 122 8.86 -2.43 -18.56
N THR A 123 7.82 -2.23 -17.79
CA THR A 123 7.60 -2.89 -16.50
C THR A 123 6.41 -3.84 -16.61
N LYS A 124 6.60 -5.08 -16.21
CA LYS A 124 5.51 -6.04 -16.10
C LYS A 124 4.59 -5.63 -14.96
N SER A 125 3.36 -5.29 -15.27
CA SER A 125 2.32 -4.92 -14.32
C SER A 125 1.46 -6.12 -13.95
N SER A 126 1.01 -6.14 -12.70
CA SER A 126 0.09 -7.18 -12.20
C SER A 126 -1.38 -6.86 -12.44
N GLY A 127 -1.70 -5.76 -13.09
CA GLY A 127 -3.05 -5.33 -13.42
C GLY A 127 -3.23 -3.82 -13.36
N PRO A 128 -4.25 -3.27 -14.02
CA PRO A 128 -4.46 -1.83 -14.16
C PRO A 128 -4.81 -1.13 -12.84
N ASN A 129 -5.38 -1.84 -11.88
CA ASN A 129 -5.89 -1.24 -10.65
C ASN A 129 -4.76 -0.72 -9.75
N ILE A 130 -3.60 -1.42 -9.71
CA ILE A 130 -2.47 -0.97 -8.90
C ILE A 130 -1.85 0.32 -9.46
N PRO A 131 -1.51 0.44 -10.76
CA PRO A 131 -1.11 1.72 -11.34
C PRO A 131 -2.16 2.83 -11.17
N ALA A 132 -3.44 2.51 -11.34
CA ALA A 132 -4.53 3.47 -11.17
C ALA A 132 -4.65 3.98 -9.72
N SER A 133 -4.39 3.13 -8.72
CA SER A 133 -4.39 3.55 -7.32
C SER A 133 -3.32 4.58 -7.01
N MET A 134 -2.21 4.62 -7.76
CA MET A 134 -1.23 5.69 -7.64
C MET A 134 -1.81 7.03 -8.08
N GLY A 135 -2.64 7.06 -9.13
CA GLY A 135 -3.37 8.25 -9.51
C GLY A 135 -4.27 8.80 -8.40
N VAL A 136 -4.91 7.92 -7.64
CA VAL A 136 -5.71 8.29 -6.47
C VAL A 136 -4.83 8.83 -5.34
N VAL A 137 -3.75 8.12 -5.00
CA VAL A 137 -2.83 8.51 -3.92
C VAL A 137 -2.23 9.90 -4.14
N PHE A 138 -1.90 10.21 -5.38
CA PHE A 138 -1.30 11.51 -5.75
C PHE A 138 -2.33 12.56 -6.22
N GLY A 139 -3.62 12.29 -6.09
CA GLY A 139 -4.68 13.25 -6.41
C GLY A 139 -4.89 13.53 -7.90
N ALA A 140 -4.28 12.74 -8.79
CA ALA A 140 -4.49 12.85 -10.23
C ALA A 140 -5.84 12.26 -10.69
N VAL A 141 -6.43 11.38 -9.87
CA VAL A 141 -7.73 10.74 -10.12
C VAL A 141 -8.57 10.80 -8.85
N GLU A 142 -9.80 11.28 -8.97
CA GLU A 142 -10.76 11.26 -7.86
C GLU A 142 -11.29 9.84 -7.64
N PRO A 143 -11.23 9.29 -6.40
CA PRO A 143 -11.79 7.98 -6.11
C PRO A 143 -13.32 8.04 -6.12
N LYS A 144 -13.95 7.22 -6.96
CA LYS A 144 -15.43 7.12 -7.06
C LYS A 144 -15.98 5.82 -6.48
N GLY A 145 -15.10 4.90 -6.14
CA GLY A 145 -15.48 3.61 -5.57
C GLY A 145 -15.93 3.73 -4.10
N LYS A 146 -16.86 2.85 -3.73
CA LYS A 146 -17.23 2.62 -2.33
C LYS A 146 -16.83 1.19 -1.97
N LEU A 147 -16.44 0.97 -0.73
CA LEU A 147 -16.19 -0.37 -0.24
C LEU A 147 -17.49 -1.17 -0.30
N PRO A 148 -17.50 -2.35 -0.93
CA PRO A 148 -18.71 -3.19 -1.04
C PRO A 148 -18.94 -4.03 0.23
N VAL A 149 -18.05 -3.92 1.22
CA VAL A 149 -18.06 -4.68 2.47
C VAL A 149 -17.67 -3.78 3.63
N ASP A 150 -18.14 -4.11 4.82
CA ASP A 150 -17.67 -3.47 6.04
C ASP A 150 -16.28 -3.99 6.43
N ILE A 151 -15.47 -3.10 6.96
CA ILE A 151 -14.15 -3.46 7.48
C ILE A 151 -14.30 -3.80 8.95
N PRO A 152 -13.92 -5.01 9.38
CA PRO A 152 -14.00 -5.41 10.77
C PRO A 152 -13.06 -4.56 11.64
N SER A 153 -13.44 -4.32 12.87
CA SER A 153 -12.54 -3.74 13.87
C SER A 153 -11.50 -4.77 14.34
N LEU A 154 -10.43 -4.30 15.00
CA LEU A 154 -9.51 -5.18 15.68
C LEU A 154 -9.94 -5.40 17.12
N ASN A 155 -9.77 -6.62 17.62
CA ASN A 155 -9.82 -6.97 19.03
C ASN A 155 -8.57 -6.44 19.76
N ASN A 156 -8.58 -6.41 21.09
CA ASN A 156 -7.45 -5.98 21.90
C ASN A 156 -6.18 -6.83 21.68
N ASP A 157 -6.32 -8.08 21.29
CA ASP A 157 -5.23 -8.98 20.95
C ASP A 157 -4.71 -8.80 19.51
N GLY A 158 -5.30 -7.86 18.78
CA GLY A 158 -4.95 -7.54 17.39
C GLY A 158 -5.52 -8.50 16.35
N THR A 159 -6.37 -9.43 16.73
CA THR A 159 -7.15 -10.25 15.79
C THR A 159 -8.34 -9.46 15.23
N MET A 160 -8.82 -9.84 14.06
CA MET A 160 -10.02 -9.21 13.49
C MET A 160 -11.27 -9.64 14.27
N ASN A 161 -12.10 -8.67 14.62
CA ASN A 161 -13.43 -8.93 15.15
C ASN A 161 -14.33 -9.39 13.99
N THR A 162 -14.72 -10.65 14.01
CA THR A 162 -15.62 -11.24 13.01
C THR A 162 -17.09 -11.22 13.43
N GLU A 163 -17.41 -10.64 14.57
CA GLU A 163 -18.79 -10.45 14.98
C GLU A 163 -19.40 -9.34 14.12
N VAL A 164 -20.20 -9.74 13.15
CA VAL A 164 -21.00 -8.83 12.34
C VAL A 164 -22.24 -8.47 13.14
N ASN A 165 -22.29 -7.29 13.69
CA ASN A 165 -23.54 -6.75 14.22
C ASN A 165 -24.40 -6.31 13.02
N TYR A 166 -25.42 -7.12 12.69
CA TYR A 166 -26.47 -6.76 11.76
C TYR A 166 -27.45 -5.76 12.38
#